data_69a9b58c20504f59453e9476eec412a7
#
_entry.id   69a9b58c20504f59453e9476eec412a7
#
_cell.length_a   1.000
_cell.length_b   1.000
_cell.length_c   1.000
_cell.angle_alpha   90.00
_cell.angle_beta   90.00
_cell.angle_gamma   90.00
#
_symmetry.space_group_name_H-M   'P 1'
#
loop_
_entity.id
_entity.type
_entity.pdbx_description
1 polymer ?
#
loop_
_entity_poly.entity_id
_entity_poly.type
_entity_poly.pdbx_seq_one_letter_code
_entity_poly.pdbx_strand_id
1 'polypeptide(L)'
;MSALLIGCSEKAELDEQFSLRKSSVSYAAGDMFVSIQTSGSWTISFEYAEGDEEWLSVSRTSGTGSTNSIILQYSSNPSDESRSAYVIANFGDKSLRARLLQRGRSSMYTGGEGYRIPTWDEYPDMVSDVTMGWTELPQMKDIEGTAWVYHNMTLGNGKEFRNYSILYDAERRFPRWVAYPLNKTLAGSGKRSNKWEQTDPKIPADYQPYTQAGWGERGFDRGHMLPSADRLINDAANWQTFYPTNMTMQRSDLNQGVWALLESQVRAWAMTCDTLYVVTGAMPSEEWRTDRAKNKVNVPSSYYKALLRYKASDRQQYSGIAFWYDNVDYPMERQILQSDVLTIAQLEERTGFNFFFNLTEEEAEYAEKTLSPAMKF
;
A
#
# COMPACT_ATOMS: atom_id res chain seq x y z
N MET A 1 15.63 -62.26 28.98
CA MET A 1 16.33 -61.54 27.89
C MET A 1 15.28 -60.74 27.09
N SER A 2 15.09 -59.46 27.44
CA SER A 2 14.18 -58.56 26.68
C SER A 2 15.03 -57.76 25.71
N ALA A 3 14.76 -57.95 24.43
CA ALA A 3 15.38 -57.16 23.38
C ALA A 3 14.65 -55.80 23.27
N LEU A 4 15.37 -54.72 23.54
CA LEU A 4 14.93 -53.37 23.23
C LEU A 4 15.04 -53.17 21.72
N LEU A 5 13.92 -53.04 21.05
CA LEU A 5 13.84 -52.50 19.69
C LEU A 5 14.00 -50.98 19.79
N ILE A 6 15.16 -50.47 19.38
CA ILE A 6 15.39 -49.05 19.11
C ILE A 6 14.77 -48.76 17.73
N GLY A 7 13.59 -48.21 17.73
CA GLY A 7 12.98 -47.66 16.50
C GLY A 7 13.74 -46.39 16.08
N CYS A 8 14.53 -46.47 15.02
CA CYS A 8 14.91 -45.25 14.26
C CYS A 8 13.64 -44.62 13.70
N SER A 9 13.26 -43.47 14.21
CA SER A 9 12.30 -42.62 13.52
C SER A 9 13.02 -42.05 12.29
N GLU A 10 12.69 -42.57 11.12
CA GLU A 10 12.99 -41.86 9.86
C GLU A 10 12.40 -40.47 9.96
N LYS A 11 13.26 -39.47 10.00
CA LYS A 11 12.81 -38.09 9.76
C LYS A 11 12.24 -38.08 8.34
N ALA A 12 10.96 -37.83 8.21
CA ALA A 12 10.35 -37.56 6.91
C ALA A 12 11.19 -36.43 6.23
N GLU A 13 11.83 -36.78 5.11
CA GLU A 13 12.50 -35.79 4.29
C GLU A 13 11.43 -34.77 3.85
N LEU A 14 11.64 -33.49 4.17
CA LEU A 14 10.80 -32.40 3.68
C LEU A 14 11.02 -32.31 2.17
N ASP A 15 9.96 -32.50 1.39
CA ASP A 15 9.99 -32.23 -0.05
C ASP A 15 10.44 -30.80 -0.30
N GLU A 16 11.43 -30.63 -1.17
CA GLU A 16 11.94 -29.31 -1.55
C GLU A 16 10.88 -28.54 -2.32
N GLN A 17 10.58 -27.32 -1.85
CA GLN A 17 9.65 -26.39 -2.48
C GLN A 17 10.32 -25.04 -2.69
N PHE A 18 9.96 -24.41 -3.79
CA PHE A 18 10.41 -23.08 -4.16
C PHE A 18 9.26 -22.31 -4.78
N SER A 19 9.03 -21.07 -4.32
CA SER A 19 7.99 -20.24 -4.89
C SER A 19 8.37 -18.76 -4.84
N LEU A 20 7.95 -18.03 -5.88
CA LEU A 20 7.88 -16.59 -5.89
C LEU A 20 6.51 -16.16 -5.34
N ARG A 21 6.49 -15.05 -4.63
CA ARG A 21 5.24 -14.46 -4.13
C ARG A 21 4.29 -14.03 -5.26
N LYS A 22 4.84 -13.63 -6.41
CA LYS A 22 4.12 -13.24 -7.63
C LYS A 22 4.80 -13.85 -8.84
N SER A 23 4.02 -14.29 -9.81
CA SER A 23 4.52 -14.75 -11.11
C SER A 23 4.57 -13.63 -12.15
N SER A 24 3.90 -12.49 -11.87
CA SER A 24 3.90 -11.30 -12.72
C SER A 24 4.00 -10.03 -11.89
N VAL A 25 4.72 -9.04 -12.42
CA VAL A 25 4.89 -7.71 -11.80
C VAL A 25 4.71 -6.61 -12.85
N SER A 26 4.45 -5.37 -12.38
CA SER A 26 4.37 -4.20 -13.26
C SER A 26 5.72 -3.90 -13.91
N TYR A 27 5.76 -2.92 -14.82
CA TYR A 27 6.99 -2.46 -15.47
C TYR A 27 7.97 -1.79 -14.49
N ALA A 28 7.47 -1.27 -13.38
CA ALA A 28 8.28 -0.54 -12.41
C ALA A 28 9.24 -1.47 -11.65
N ALA A 29 10.33 -0.89 -11.16
CA ALA A 29 11.21 -1.57 -10.23
C ALA A 29 10.48 -1.90 -8.92
N GLY A 30 10.90 -2.96 -8.24
CA GLY A 30 10.30 -3.36 -6.98
C GLY A 30 10.99 -4.55 -6.35
N ASP A 31 10.35 -5.11 -5.35
CA ASP A 31 10.83 -6.27 -4.62
C ASP A 31 9.70 -7.22 -4.23
N MET A 32 10.05 -8.46 -3.97
CA MET A 32 9.14 -9.47 -3.42
C MET A 32 9.89 -10.49 -2.58
N PHE A 33 9.18 -11.19 -1.70
CA PHE A 33 9.75 -12.32 -0.98
C PHE A 33 9.76 -13.59 -1.83
N VAL A 34 10.80 -14.39 -1.61
CA VAL A 34 10.98 -15.74 -2.14
C VAL A 34 10.91 -16.71 -0.99
N SER A 35 10.18 -17.81 -1.16
CA SER A 35 10.06 -18.88 -0.17
C SER A 35 10.78 -20.13 -0.64
N ILE A 36 11.60 -20.69 0.24
CA ILE A 36 12.28 -21.96 0.07
C ILE A 36 11.92 -22.86 1.24
N GLN A 37 11.54 -24.11 0.95
CA GLN A 37 11.33 -25.15 1.93
C GLN A 37 12.27 -26.32 1.60
N THR A 38 13.19 -26.61 2.50
CA THR A 38 14.16 -27.71 2.39
C THR A 38 14.82 -28.01 3.74
N SER A 39 15.34 -29.19 3.93
CA SER A 39 16.24 -29.55 5.04
C SER A 39 17.73 -29.38 4.69
N GLY A 40 18.05 -29.21 3.40
CA GLY A 40 19.41 -29.12 2.87
C GLY A 40 19.89 -27.68 2.61
N SER A 41 20.98 -27.60 1.85
CA SER A 41 21.51 -26.34 1.31
C SER A 41 20.85 -25.99 -0.03
N TRP A 42 20.83 -24.71 -0.33
CA TRP A 42 20.25 -24.19 -1.56
C TRP A 42 21.07 -23.03 -2.13
N THR A 43 20.95 -22.83 -3.45
CA THR A 43 21.44 -21.63 -4.13
C THR A 43 20.35 -21.07 -5.04
N ILE A 44 20.40 -19.74 -5.32
CA ILE A 44 19.51 -19.06 -6.27
C ILE A 44 20.35 -18.54 -7.43
N SER A 45 19.86 -18.77 -8.64
CA SER A 45 20.40 -18.23 -9.89
C SER A 45 19.27 -17.73 -10.79
N PHE A 46 19.63 -17.03 -11.86
CA PHE A 46 18.68 -16.46 -12.82
C PHE A 46 19.00 -16.97 -14.22
N GLU A 47 17.94 -17.10 -15.03
CA GLU A 47 18.04 -17.43 -16.46
C GLU A 47 17.19 -16.43 -17.23
N TYR A 48 17.82 -15.67 -18.12
CA TYR A 48 17.21 -14.67 -18.96
C TYR A 48 17.05 -15.18 -20.40
N ALA A 49 16.22 -14.56 -21.21
CA ALA A 49 16.20 -14.81 -22.64
C ALA A 49 17.51 -14.34 -23.28
N GLU A 50 17.88 -14.93 -24.42
CA GLU A 50 19.11 -14.59 -25.13
C GLU A 50 19.08 -13.12 -25.57
N GLY A 51 20.09 -12.36 -25.11
CA GLY A 51 20.22 -10.91 -25.39
C GLY A 51 19.57 -9.98 -24.35
N ASP A 52 18.88 -10.53 -23.37
CA ASP A 52 18.31 -9.72 -22.27
C ASP A 52 19.42 -9.30 -21.28
N GLU A 53 19.31 -8.05 -20.79
CA GLU A 53 20.14 -7.58 -19.67
C GLU A 53 19.69 -8.22 -18.35
N GLU A 54 20.61 -8.32 -17.38
CA GLU A 54 20.29 -8.76 -16.03
C GLU A 54 19.45 -7.70 -15.31
N TRP A 55 18.26 -8.08 -14.86
CA TRP A 55 17.32 -7.18 -14.20
C TRP A 55 16.81 -7.69 -12.83
N LEU A 56 17.29 -8.86 -12.39
CA LEU A 56 16.96 -9.48 -11.11
C LEU A 56 18.19 -9.55 -10.21
N SER A 57 17.95 -9.39 -8.91
CA SER A 57 18.94 -9.66 -7.87
C SER A 57 18.25 -10.20 -6.62
N VAL A 58 18.98 -10.87 -5.74
CA VAL A 58 18.46 -11.37 -4.46
C VAL A 58 19.32 -10.92 -3.30
N SER A 59 18.68 -10.72 -2.15
CA SER A 59 19.38 -10.36 -0.90
C SER A 59 20.36 -11.44 -0.41
N ARG A 60 20.17 -12.71 -0.84
CA ARG A 60 21.02 -13.86 -0.55
C ARG A 60 20.96 -14.85 -1.70
N THR A 61 22.11 -15.27 -2.20
CA THR A 61 22.23 -16.25 -3.29
C THR A 61 22.37 -17.70 -2.81
N SER A 62 22.57 -17.93 -1.51
CA SER A 62 22.72 -19.29 -0.94
C SER A 62 22.32 -19.33 0.53
N GLY A 63 22.02 -20.51 1.02
CA GLY A 63 21.70 -20.75 2.43
C GLY A 63 21.46 -22.22 2.74
N THR A 64 21.01 -22.49 3.97
CA THR A 64 20.65 -23.84 4.45
C THR A 64 19.31 -23.78 5.17
N GLY A 65 18.50 -24.83 5.02
CA GLY A 65 17.18 -24.94 5.63
C GLY A 65 16.14 -24.02 4.99
N SER A 66 14.93 -24.12 5.47
CA SER A 66 13.78 -23.37 4.97
C SER A 66 13.86 -21.88 5.32
N THR A 67 13.40 -21.02 4.41
CA THR A 67 13.37 -19.57 4.60
C THR A 67 12.28 -18.93 3.74
N ASN A 68 11.67 -17.85 4.25
CA ASN A 68 10.73 -16.98 3.55
C ASN A 68 11.18 -15.50 3.56
N SER A 69 12.46 -15.26 3.92
CA SER A 69 13.00 -13.91 4.13
C SER A 69 13.97 -13.45 3.04
N ILE A 70 14.09 -14.20 1.92
CA ILE A 70 14.89 -13.79 0.78
C ILE A 70 14.11 -12.72 0.02
N ILE A 71 14.74 -11.59 -0.26
CA ILE A 71 14.15 -10.51 -1.06
C ILE A 71 14.69 -10.64 -2.48
N LEU A 72 13.81 -10.87 -3.45
CA LEU A 72 14.07 -10.75 -4.88
C LEU A 72 13.78 -9.31 -5.28
N GLN A 73 14.75 -8.64 -5.86
CA GLN A 73 14.63 -7.29 -6.40
C GLN A 73 14.65 -7.35 -7.92
N TYR A 74 13.87 -6.48 -8.56
CA TYR A 74 13.84 -6.33 -10.01
C TYR A 74 13.90 -4.86 -10.40
N SER A 75 14.71 -4.55 -11.42
CA SER A 75 14.80 -3.20 -11.98
C SER A 75 13.57 -2.89 -12.85
N SER A 76 13.32 -1.60 -13.13
CA SER A 76 12.25 -1.19 -14.06
C SER A 76 12.48 -1.77 -15.46
N ASN A 77 11.38 -2.09 -16.15
CA ASN A 77 11.40 -2.45 -17.55
C ASN A 77 11.22 -1.18 -18.40
N PRO A 78 12.25 -0.68 -19.05
CA PRO A 78 12.15 0.55 -19.86
C PRO A 78 11.43 0.32 -21.20
N SER A 79 11.23 -0.95 -21.60
CA SER A 79 10.59 -1.33 -22.85
C SER A 79 9.07 -1.24 -22.76
N ASP A 80 8.41 -1.03 -23.88
CA ASP A 80 6.97 -1.17 -24.03
C ASP A 80 6.53 -2.64 -24.10
N GLU A 81 7.46 -3.56 -24.30
CA GLU A 81 7.21 -5.00 -24.32
C GLU A 81 7.49 -5.64 -22.96
N SER A 82 6.73 -6.68 -22.65
CA SER A 82 6.95 -7.48 -21.43
C SER A 82 8.24 -8.29 -21.54
N ARG A 83 8.96 -8.44 -20.44
CA ARG A 83 10.13 -9.33 -20.34
C ARG A 83 9.91 -10.40 -19.28
N SER A 84 10.64 -11.51 -19.36
CA SER A 84 10.53 -12.56 -18.35
C SER A 84 11.89 -13.21 -18.09
N ALA A 85 12.04 -13.71 -16.87
CA ALA A 85 13.20 -14.50 -16.47
C ALA A 85 12.74 -15.68 -15.61
N TYR A 86 13.59 -16.70 -15.51
CA TYR A 86 13.39 -17.74 -14.52
C TYR A 86 14.28 -17.49 -13.31
N VAL A 87 13.68 -17.57 -12.15
CA VAL A 87 14.38 -17.66 -10.87
C VAL A 87 14.52 -19.15 -10.55
N ILE A 88 15.72 -19.61 -10.30
CA ILE A 88 16.04 -21.03 -10.14
C ILE A 88 16.60 -21.24 -8.74
N ALA A 89 15.96 -22.11 -7.98
CA ALA A 89 16.49 -22.61 -6.70
C ALA A 89 17.07 -24.00 -6.91
N ASN A 90 18.36 -24.18 -6.58
CA ASN A 90 19.08 -25.44 -6.70
C ASN A 90 19.27 -26.06 -5.32
N PHE A 91 18.99 -27.36 -5.23
CA PHE A 91 19.05 -28.19 -4.02
C PHE A 91 19.91 -29.45 -4.33
N GLY A 92 21.24 -29.31 -4.32
CA GLY A 92 22.11 -30.38 -4.79
C GLY A 92 21.89 -30.69 -6.27
N ASP A 93 21.43 -31.88 -6.58
CA ASP A 93 21.16 -32.33 -7.96
C ASP A 93 19.78 -31.97 -8.47
N LYS A 94 18.90 -31.38 -7.62
CA LYS A 94 17.54 -30.98 -7.97
C LYS A 94 17.48 -29.48 -8.15
N SER A 95 16.73 -29.02 -9.17
CA SER A 95 16.48 -27.62 -9.41
C SER A 95 14.97 -27.38 -9.58
N LEU A 96 14.46 -26.36 -8.91
CA LEU A 96 13.11 -25.86 -9.08
C LEU A 96 13.17 -24.46 -9.69
N ARG A 97 12.30 -24.19 -10.66
CA ARG A 97 12.31 -22.93 -11.41
C ARG A 97 10.93 -22.29 -11.40
N ALA A 98 10.89 -20.99 -11.18
CA ALA A 98 9.67 -20.18 -11.26
C ALA A 98 9.89 -19.06 -12.26
N ARG A 99 8.93 -18.86 -13.18
CA ARG A 99 8.98 -17.78 -14.14
C ARG A 99 8.43 -16.49 -13.49
N LEU A 100 9.17 -15.39 -13.65
CA LEU A 100 8.71 -14.05 -13.35
C LEU A 100 8.51 -13.30 -14.66
N LEU A 101 7.30 -12.81 -14.91
CA LEU A 101 6.94 -11.93 -16.00
C LEU A 101 6.95 -10.48 -15.49
N GLN A 102 7.71 -9.58 -16.13
CA GLN A 102 7.58 -8.16 -15.91
C GLN A 102 6.92 -7.52 -17.12
N ARG A 103 5.82 -6.81 -16.88
CA ARG A 103 5.05 -6.14 -17.94
C ARG A 103 5.88 -5.02 -18.58
N GLY A 104 5.58 -4.68 -19.82
CA GLY A 104 6.12 -3.50 -20.47
C GLY A 104 5.37 -2.24 -20.06
N ARG A 105 5.95 -1.08 -20.35
CA ARG A 105 5.33 0.24 -20.10
C ARG A 105 3.95 0.36 -20.76
N SER A 106 3.84 -0.02 -22.02
CA SER A 106 2.59 0.06 -22.79
C SER A 106 1.49 -0.83 -22.23
N SER A 107 1.81 -1.93 -21.57
CA SER A 107 0.80 -2.81 -20.95
C SER A 107 0.04 -2.16 -19.80
N MET A 108 0.58 -1.09 -19.21
CA MET A 108 -0.12 -0.27 -18.22
C MET A 108 -1.11 0.74 -18.83
N TYR A 109 -0.94 1.04 -20.13
CA TYR A 109 -1.73 2.05 -20.83
C TYR A 109 -2.86 1.48 -21.68
N THR A 110 -2.98 0.14 -21.81
CA THR A 110 -4.03 -0.51 -22.61
C THR A 110 -5.40 -0.60 -21.95
N GLY A 111 -5.56 -0.05 -20.76
CA GLY A 111 -6.80 -0.05 -19.97
C GLY A 111 -7.59 1.26 -19.96
N GLY A 112 -7.48 2.12 -20.97
CA GLY A 112 -8.27 3.35 -21.04
C GLY A 112 -7.41 4.62 -21.11
N GLU A 113 -7.94 5.62 -21.76
CA GLU A 113 -7.31 6.91 -22.00
C GLU A 113 -6.70 7.53 -20.71
N GLY A 114 -5.43 7.89 -20.77
CA GLY A 114 -4.88 8.94 -19.95
C GLY A 114 -4.30 8.57 -18.59
N TYR A 115 -3.27 7.69 -18.54
CA TYR A 115 -2.36 7.72 -17.39
C TYR A 115 -1.23 8.71 -17.68
N ARG A 116 -1.31 9.88 -17.09
CA ARG A 116 -0.25 10.87 -17.11
C ARG A 116 0.24 11.08 -15.68
N ILE A 117 1.52 10.87 -15.47
CA ILE A 117 2.19 11.36 -14.26
C ILE A 117 2.21 12.88 -14.40
N PRO A 118 1.53 13.65 -13.54
CA PRO A 118 1.58 15.10 -13.63
C PRO A 118 3.02 15.55 -13.39
N THR A 119 3.64 16.18 -14.37
CA THR A 119 4.94 16.83 -14.21
C THR A 119 4.68 18.28 -13.87
N TRP A 120 4.87 18.66 -12.64
CA TRP A 120 5.14 20.05 -12.34
C TRP A 120 6.65 20.24 -12.52
N ASP A 121 7.05 20.96 -13.52
CA ASP A 121 8.47 21.18 -13.88
C ASP A 121 9.34 21.69 -12.71
N GLU A 122 8.70 22.23 -11.68
CA GLU A 122 9.31 22.77 -10.47
C GLU A 122 9.60 21.70 -9.39
N TYR A 123 9.12 20.46 -9.56
CA TYR A 123 9.20 19.39 -8.57
C TYR A 123 9.63 18.05 -9.20
N PRO A 124 10.90 17.92 -9.59
CA PRO A 124 11.42 16.75 -10.29
C PRO A 124 11.38 15.44 -9.49
N ASP A 125 11.16 15.51 -8.18
CA ASP A 125 11.13 14.33 -7.29
C ASP A 125 9.75 13.66 -7.17
N MET A 126 8.77 14.07 -7.99
CA MET A 126 7.38 13.64 -7.74
C MET A 126 7.12 12.18 -8.03
N VAL A 127 7.73 11.58 -9.01
CA VAL A 127 7.50 10.16 -9.34
C VAL A 127 8.77 9.51 -9.84
N SER A 128 9.14 8.39 -9.22
CA SER A 128 10.11 7.48 -9.80
C SER A 128 9.42 6.18 -10.20
N ASP A 129 9.90 5.53 -11.25
CA ASP A 129 9.44 4.21 -11.68
C ASP A 129 9.50 3.17 -10.54
N VAL A 130 10.39 3.37 -9.56
CA VAL A 130 10.60 2.50 -8.40
C VAL A 130 9.35 2.37 -7.52
N THR A 131 8.49 3.39 -7.47
CA THR A 131 7.35 3.42 -6.55
C THR A 131 6.09 2.79 -7.14
N MET A 132 6.00 2.65 -8.45
CA MET A 132 4.79 2.16 -9.14
C MET A 132 4.46 0.69 -8.87
N GLY A 133 5.40 -0.10 -8.36
CA GLY A 133 5.19 -1.51 -7.99
C GLY A 133 4.63 -1.75 -6.58
N TRP A 134 4.36 -0.72 -5.79
CA TRP A 134 3.86 -0.88 -4.42
C TRP A 134 2.43 -1.41 -4.39
N THR A 135 2.18 -2.40 -3.54
CA THR A 135 0.88 -3.13 -3.49
C THR A 135 -0.28 -2.24 -3.05
N GLU A 136 -0.03 -1.24 -2.21
CA GLU A 136 -1.06 -0.31 -1.74
C GLU A 136 -1.56 0.67 -2.80
N LEU A 137 -0.86 0.85 -3.91
CA LEU A 137 -1.21 1.89 -4.88
C LEU A 137 -2.50 1.56 -5.64
N PRO A 138 -3.42 2.52 -5.74
CA PRO A 138 -4.43 2.52 -6.78
C PRO A 138 -3.77 2.70 -8.16
N GLN A 139 -4.43 2.20 -9.19
CA GLN A 139 -4.02 2.48 -10.56
C GLN A 139 -4.08 3.99 -10.81
N MET A 140 -2.99 4.54 -11.34
CA MET A 140 -2.92 5.98 -11.61
C MET A 140 -3.88 6.39 -12.72
N LYS A 141 -4.62 7.47 -12.48
CA LYS A 141 -5.49 8.10 -13.46
C LYS A 141 -5.03 9.53 -13.72
N ASP A 142 -5.08 9.94 -14.97
CA ASP A 142 -4.90 11.34 -15.33
C ASP A 142 -6.18 12.11 -14.93
N ILE A 143 -6.09 12.82 -13.82
CA ILE A 143 -7.14 13.72 -13.36
C ILE A 143 -6.53 15.11 -13.38
N GLU A 144 -7.11 16.00 -14.19
CA GLU A 144 -6.63 17.38 -14.34
C GLU A 144 -6.52 18.08 -12.97
N GLY A 145 -5.42 18.80 -12.76
CA GLY A 145 -5.15 19.50 -11.49
C GLY A 145 -4.65 18.62 -10.37
N THR A 146 -4.39 17.31 -10.61
CA THR A 146 -3.83 16.43 -9.59
C THR A 146 -2.33 16.19 -9.76
N ALA A 147 -1.67 15.96 -8.63
CA ALA A 147 -0.27 15.54 -8.56
C ALA A 147 -0.15 14.28 -7.71
N TRP A 148 0.63 13.31 -8.18
CA TRP A 148 1.00 12.17 -7.37
C TRP A 148 2.38 12.35 -6.78
N VAL A 149 2.48 12.27 -5.47
CA VAL A 149 3.74 12.33 -4.72
C VAL A 149 3.80 11.22 -3.68
N TYR A 150 4.99 10.93 -3.18
CA TYR A 150 5.19 10.00 -2.07
C TYR A 150 6.16 10.58 -1.04
N HIS A 151 6.03 10.11 0.18
CA HIS A 151 6.90 10.46 1.29
C HIS A 151 7.60 9.23 1.82
N ASN A 152 8.88 9.38 2.13
CA ASN A 152 9.69 8.36 2.78
C ASN A 152 9.89 8.68 4.26
N MET A 153 10.22 7.64 5.02
CA MET A 153 10.69 7.70 6.39
C MET A 153 11.96 6.86 6.55
N THR A 154 12.81 7.22 7.48
CA THR A 154 14.00 6.43 7.82
C THR A 154 13.64 5.47 8.97
N LEU A 155 13.83 4.18 8.76
CA LEU A 155 13.64 3.16 9.79
C LEU A 155 14.77 3.17 10.82
N GLY A 156 14.57 2.52 11.97
CA GLY A 156 15.57 2.45 13.04
C GLY A 156 16.92 1.83 12.66
N ASN A 157 16.98 1.10 11.53
CA ASN A 157 18.21 0.55 10.96
C ASN A 157 18.88 1.47 9.91
N GLY A 158 18.39 2.71 9.77
CA GLY A 158 18.89 3.71 8.82
C GLY A 158 18.42 3.52 7.37
N LYS A 159 17.56 2.52 7.09
CA LYS A 159 17.03 2.30 5.75
C LYS A 159 15.83 3.21 5.48
N GLU A 160 15.80 3.75 4.27
CA GLU A 160 14.63 4.44 3.77
C GLU A 160 13.49 3.46 3.49
N PHE A 161 12.28 3.87 3.84
CA PHE A 161 11.06 3.13 3.58
C PHE A 161 9.93 4.12 3.26
N ARG A 162 9.00 3.71 2.39
CA ARG A 162 7.85 4.54 2.04
C ARG A 162 6.95 4.79 3.25
N ASN A 163 6.64 6.03 3.51
CA ASN A 163 5.68 6.43 4.54
C ASN A 163 4.26 6.35 3.98
N TYR A 164 3.98 7.10 2.92
CA TYR A 164 2.72 7.05 2.18
C TYR A 164 2.87 7.67 0.79
N SER A 165 1.93 7.34 -0.08
CA SER A 165 1.73 7.98 -1.39
C SER A 165 0.40 8.73 -1.38
N ILE A 166 0.31 9.78 -2.18
CA ILE A 166 -0.86 10.66 -2.24
C ILE A 166 -1.14 11.08 -3.69
N LEU A 167 -2.38 10.96 -4.12
CA LEU A 167 -2.90 11.67 -5.29
C LEU A 167 -3.56 12.95 -4.80
N TYR A 168 -2.89 14.06 -4.98
CA TYR A 168 -3.30 15.36 -4.45
C TYR A 168 -3.98 16.20 -5.53
N ASP A 169 -5.18 16.69 -5.24
CA ASP A 169 -5.92 17.63 -6.09
C ASP A 169 -5.55 19.06 -5.67
N ALA A 170 -4.69 19.68 -6.45
CA ALA A 170 -4.12 20.98 -6.15
C ALA A 170 -5.16 22.12 -6.27
N GLU A 171 -6.10 22.00 -7.21
CA GLU A 171 -7.16 22.99 -7.38
C GLU A 171 -8.15 22.96 -6.22
N ARG A 172 -8.48 21.73 -5.77
CA ARG A 172 -9.42 21.50 -4.68
C ARG A 172 -8.77 21.56 -3.30
N ARG A 173 -7.44 21.49 -3.24
CA ARG A 173 -6.63 21.49 -2.02
C ARG A 173 -6.97 20.36 -1.06
N PHE A 174 -7.16 19.16 -1.58
CA PHE A 174 -7.30 17.95 -0.76
C PHE A 174 -6.81 16.71 -1.48
N PRO A 175 -6.44 15.63 -0.74
CA PRO A 175 -6.03 14.36 -1.33
C PRO A 175 -7.23 13.57 -1.86
N ARG A 176 -7.18 13.15 -3.13
CA ARG A 176 -8.15 12.21 -3.71
C ARG A 176 -8.02 10.84 -3.04
N TRP A 177 -6.79 10.45 -2.75
CA TRP A 177 -6.47 9.30 -1.91
C TRP A 177 -5.06 9.43 -1.30
N VAL A 178 -4.89 8.73 -0.17
CA VAL A 178 -3.59 8.49 0.49
C VAL A 178 -3.45 6.98 0.67
N ALA A 179 -2.36 6.39 0.16
CA ALA A 179 -2.11 4.97 0.18
C ALA A 179 -0.86 4.63 1.00
N TYR A 180 -0.93 3.62 1.86
CA TYR A 180 0.16 3.29 2.76
C TYR A 180 0.10 1.84 3.28
N PRO A 181 1.26 1.20 3.53
CA PRO A 181 1.31 -0.06 4.26
C PRO A 181 1.20 0.19 5.76
N LEU A 182 0.54 -0.71 6.48
CA LEU A 182 0.38 -0.68 7.94
C LEU A 182 0.64 -2.06 8.53
N ASN A 183 1.43 -2.12 9.59
CA ASN A 183 1.64 -3.30 10.41
C ASN A 183 2.14 -2.86 11.79
N LYS A 184 2.35 -3.82 12.68
CA LYS A 184 2.80 -3.55 14.06
C LYS A 184 4.06 -2.67 14.13
N THR A 185 5.04 -2.90 13.24
CA THR A 185 6.29 -2.13 13.22
C THR A 185 6.04 -0.69 12.77
N LEU A 186 5.30 -0.50 11.68
CA LEU A 186 5.04 0.82 11.10
C LEU A 186 4.11 1.68 11.96
N ALA A 187 3.12 1.06 12.61
CA ALA A 187 2.29 1.75 13.58
C ALA A 187 3.14 2.31 14.74
N GLY A 188 4.03 1.48 15.27
CA GLY A 188 4.90 1.88 16.36
C GLY A 188 4.16 2.10 17.69
N SER A 189 4.83 2.72 18.65
CA SER A 189 4.31 3.01 20.00
C SER A 189 4.78 4.36 20.56
N GLY A 190 5.28 5.24 19.71
CA GLY A 190 5.73 6.58 20.07
C GLY A 190 4.60 7.54 20.44
N LYS A 191 4.89 8.81 20.49
CA LYS A 191 3.92 9.86 20.84
C LYS A 191 3.51 10.65 19.61
N ARG A 192 2.27 11.11 19.60
CA ARG A 192 1.75 12.04 18.59
C ARG A 192 2.50 13.39 18.67
N SER A 193 2.98 13.88 17.52
CA SER A 193 3.82 15.09 17.48
C SER A 193 3.04 16.40 17.50
N ASN A 194 1.82 16.44 17.00
CA ASN A 194 1.01 17.66 16.85
C ASN A 194 1.70 18.80 16.06
N LYS A 195 2.47 18.47 15.03
CA LYS A 195 3.26 19.39 14.19
C LYS A 195 2.43 20.05 13.10
N TRP A 196 1.48 20.91 13.48
CA TRP A 196 0.54 21.58 12.59
C TRP A 196 1.13 22.74 11.77
N GLU A 197 2.29 23.25 12.13
CA GLU A 197 2.95 24.39 11.52
C GLU A 197 3.70 24.07 10.21
N GLN A 198 3.69 22.83 9.78
CA GLN A 198 4.43 22.38 8.62
C GLN A 198 3.68 22.61 7.32
N THR A 199 4.43 22.71 6.22
CA THR A 199 3.94 22.55 4.86
C THR A 199 4.53 21.27 4.26
N ASP A 200 3.85 20.67 3.30
CA ASP A 200 4.39 19.55 2.53
C ASP A 200 5.47 20.07 1.56
N PRO A 201 6.73 19.62 1.68
CA PRO A 201 7.79 20.11 0.80
C PRO A 201 7.67 19.64 -0.65
N LYS A 202 6.79 18.67 -0.93
CA LYS A 202 6.60 18.09 -2.26
C LYS A 202 5.48 18.73 -3.07
N ILE A 203 4.70 19.61 -2.47
CA ILE A 203 3.62 20.34 -3.13
C ILE A 203 3.86 21.84 -2.93
N PRO A 204 3.77 22.71 -3.97
CA PRO A 204 3.94 24.14 -3.78
C PRO A 204 2.98 24.70 -2.72
N ALA A 205 3.47 25.59 -1.87
CA ALA A 205 2.71 26.14 -0.75
C ALA A 205 1.39 26.79 -1.18
N ASP A 206 1.35 27.43 -2.35
CA ASP A 206 0.18 28.10 -2.90
C ASP A 206 -0.97 27.14 -3.25
N TYR A 207 -0.69 25.84 -3.38
CA TYR A 207 -1.70 24.81 -3.63
C TYR A 207 -2.08 24.03 -2.37
N GLN A 208 -1.49 24.34 -1.23
CA GLN A 208 -1.83 23.70 0.04
C GLN A 208 -2.89 24.50 0.81
N PRO A 209 -3.78 23.85 1.58
CA PRO A 209 -4.66 24.54 2.49
C PRO A 209 -3.89 25.01 3.73
N TYR A 210 -4.37 26.03 4.37
CA TYR A 210 -3.85 26.47 5.66
C TYR A 210 -4.54 25.69 6.79
N THR A 211 -3.79 24.83 7.46
CA THR A 211 -4.33 23.95 8.52
C THR A 211 -3.79 24.25 9.93
N GLN A 212 -2.80 25.11 10.07
CA GLN A 212 -2.09 25.35 11.35
C GLN A 212 -3.04 25.67 12.51
N ALA A 213 -3.98 26.56 12.30
CA ALA A 213 -4.96 26.99 13.32
C ALA A 213 -6.38 26.40 13.08
N GLY A 214 -6.49 25.25 12.42
CA GLY A 214 -7.76 24.68 11.99
C GLY A 214 -8.37 25.42 10.82
N TRP A 215 -9.54 24.97 10.35
CA TRP A 215 -10.18 25.51 9.16
C TRP A 215 -10.76 26.92 9.34
N GLY A 216 -11.14 27.28 10.58
CA GLY A 216 -11.89 28.50 10.86
C GLY A 216 -13.40 28.36 10.69
N GLU A 217 -13.86 27.21 10.25
CA GLU A 217 -15.26 26.84 10.07
C GLU A 217 -15.71 25.94 11.21
N ARG A 218 -16.90 26.20 11.75
CA ARG A 218 -17.50 25.36 12.80
C ARG A 218 -18.01 24.05 12.19
N GLY A 219 -17.91 22.97 12.96
CA GLY A 219 -18.39 21.63 12.55
C GLY A 219 -17.46 20.90 11.60
N PHE A 220 -16.25 21.43 11.35
CA PHE A 220 -15.24 20.75 10.56
C PHE A 220 -13.92 20.58 11.32
N ASP A 221 -13.41 19.39 11.31
CA ASP A 221 -12.09 19.00 11.80
C ASP A 221 -11.08 18.90 10.68
N ARG A 222 -9.81 18.91 11.04
CA ARG A 222 -8.70 18.51 10.17
C ARG A 222 -8.68 17.00 10.08
N GLY A 223 -9.48 16.43 9.17
CA GLY A 223 -9.55 14.99 8.95
C GLY A 223 -8.24 14.48 8.33
N HIS A 224 -7.54 13.60 9.05
CA HIS A 224 -6.36 12.93 8.53
C HIS A 224 -6.77 11.84 7.54
N MET A 225 -6.07 11.79 6.40
CA MET A 225 -6.21 10.64 5.50
C MET A 225 -5.31 9.47 5.93
N LEU A 226 -4.05 9.73 6.23
CA LEU A 226 -3.18 8.85 7.00
C LEU A 226 -3.23 9.28 8.47
N PRO A 227 -3.84 8.50 9.37
CA PRO A 227 -3.93 8.86 10.78
C PRO A 227 -2.56 8.95 11.46
N SER A 228 -2.38 9.94 12.32
CA SER A 228 -1.15 10.08 13.11
C SER A 228 -0.86 8.82 13.96
N ALA A 229 -1.89 8.15 14.46
CA ALA A 229 -1.76 6.91 15.24
C ALA A 229 -1.23 5.71 14.44
N ASP A 230 -1.24 5.78 13.10
CA ASP A 230 -0.72 4.74 12.23
C ASP A 230 0.79 4.89 11.96
N ARG A 231 1.42 5.96 12.47
CA ARG A 231 2.83 6.33 12.24
C ARG A 231 3.55 6.80 13.50
N LEU A 232 3.44 6.02 14.57
CA LEU A 232 4.17 6.29 15.83
C LEU A 232 5.52 5.57 15.88
N ILE A 233 6.04 5.09 14.75
CA ILE A 233 7.32 4.40 14.63
C ILE A 233 8.50 5.34 14.95
N ASN A 234 8.43 6.58 14.50
CA ASN A 234 9.38 7.66 14.83
C ASN A 234 8.74 9.04 14.59
N ASP A 235 9.40 10.08 15.09
CA ASP A 235 8.89 11.45 15.02
C ASP A 235 8.79 11.95 13.58
N ALA A 236 9.75 11.66 12.71
CA ALA A 236 9.77 12.13 11.32
C ALA A 236 8.60 11.56 10.52
N ALA A 237 8.32 10.25 10.65
CA ALA A 237 7.17 9.62 10.02
C ALA A 237 5.85 10.18 10.54
N ASN A 238 5.77 10.43 11.85
CA ASN A 238 4.60 11.02 12.49
C ASN A 238 4.38 12.47 12.07
N TRP A 239 5.44 13.28 11.97
CA TRP A 239 5.35 14.68 11.55
C TRP A 239 4.75 14.81 10.14
N GLN A 240 5.13 13.95 9.22
CA GLN A 240 4.59 13.96 7.85
C GLN A 240 3.06 13.74 7.82
N THR A 241 2.49 13.08 8.83
CA THR A 241 1.02 12.92 8.89
C THR A 241 0.29 14.24 9.15
N PHE A 242 0.99 15.29 9.59
CA PHE A 242 0.44 16.64 9.84
C PHE A 242 0.62 17.60 8.65
N TYR A 243 1.15 17.14 7.52
CA TYR A 243 1.19 17.96 6.31
C TYR A 243 -0.23 18.37 5.88
N PRO A 244 -0.42 19.62 5.47
CA PRO A 244 -1.71 20.09 4.98
C PRO A 244 -2.28 19.25 3.85
N THR A 245 -1.41 18.64 3.02
CA THR A 245 -1.77 17.76 1.92
C THR A 245 -2.39 16.43 2.36
N ASN A 246 -2.20 16.04 3.63
CA ASN A 246 -2.84 14.87 4.25
C ASN A 246 -4.16 15.22 4.96
N MET A 247 -4.65 16.46 4.83
CA MET A 247 -5.82 16.98 5.57
C MET A 247 -7.00 17.25 4.65
N THR A 248 -8.20 17.03 5.18
CA THR A 248 -9.47 17.35 4.54
C THR A 248 -10.41 18.04 5.50
N MET A 249 -11.38 18.81 4.97
CA MET A 249 -12.48 19.37 5.77
C MET A 249 -13.49 18.26 6.05
N GLN A 250 -13.33 17.57 7.17
CA GLN A 250 -14.19 16.47 7.60
C GLN A 250 -15.18 16.94 8.69
N ARG A 251 -16.44 16.54 8.60
CA ARG A 251 -17.42 16.81 9.65
C ARG A 251 -16.92 16.29 10.99
N SER A 252 -17.03 17.11 12.04
CA SER A 252 -16.45 16.78 13.35
C SER A 252 -17.05 15.51 13.95
N ASP A 253 -18.36 15.32 13.82
CA ASP A 253 -19.03 14.15 14.37
C ASP A 253 -18.69 12.87 13.60
N LEU A 254 -18.48 12.96 12.28
CA LEU A 254 -17.90 11.84 11.52
C LEU A 254 -16.48 11.55 11.98
N ASN A 255 -15.59 12.56 11.98
CA ASN A 255 -14.16 12.42 12.27
C ASN A 255 -13.91 11.85 13.68
N GLN A 256 -14.60 12.37 14.70
CA GLN A 256 -14.42 11.97 16.10
C GLN A 256 -15.26 10.76 16.49
N GLY A 257 -16.31 10.44 15.72
CA GLY A 257 -17.22 9.32 15.94
C GLY A 257 -16.83 8.05 15.18
N VAL A 258 -17.69 7.62 14.25
CA VAL A 258 -17.54 6.33 13.54
C VAL A 258 -16.25 6.23 12.71
N TRP A 259 -15.71 7.34 12.19
CA TRP A 259 -14.45 7.31 11.46
C TRP A 259 -13.27 6.99 12.39
N ALA A 260 -13.20 7.61 13.58
CA ALA A 260 -12.19 7.28 14.60
C ALA A 260 -12.31 5.82 15.07
N LEU A 261 -13.53 5.30 15.17
CA LEU A 261 -13.79 3.89 15.49
C LEU A 261 -13.24 2.99 14.38
N LEU A 262 -13.51 3.31 13.11
CA LEU A 262 -12.98 2.57 11.96
C LEU A 262 -11.45 2.59 11.94
N GLU A 263 -10.80 3.73 12.16
CA GLU A 263 -9.34 3.82 12.24
C GLU A 263 -8.75 2.93 13.34
N SER A 264 -9.42 2.87 14.49
CA SER A 264 -9.01 2.00 15.58
C SER A 264 -9.15 0.52 15.22
N GLN A 265 -10.20 0.17 14.49
CA GLN A 265 -10.44 -1.18 13.99
C GLN A 265 -9.41 -1.57 12.91
N VAL A 266 -9.07 -0.64 12.00
CA VAL A 266 -8.00 -0.83 10.99
C VAL A 266 -6.66 -1.16 11.65
N ARG A 267 -6.28 -0.41 12.70
CA ARG A 267 -5.08 -0.72 13.48
C ARG A 267 -5.15 -2.10 14.16
N ALA A 268 -6.30 -2.46 14.71
CA ALA A 268 -6.48 -3.78 15.31
C ALA A 268 -6.28 -4.91 14.29
N TRP A 269 -6.82 -4.79 13.08
CA TRP A 269 -6.60 -5.78 12.01
C TRP A 269 -5.14 -5.82 11.56
N ALA A 270 -4.48 -4.67 11.45
CA ALA A 270 -3.06 -4.60 11.10
C ALA A 270 -2.13 -5.34 12.07
N MET A 271 -2.54 -5.49 13.35
CA MET A 271 -1.78 -6.28 14.34
C MET A 271 -1.92 -7.80 14.14
N THR A 272 -2.88 -8.27 13.32
CA THR A 272 -3.18 -9.69 13.11
C THR A 272 -2.65 -10.27 11.80
N CYS A 273 -2.00 -9.47 10.99
CA CYS A 273 -1.49 -9.85 9.67
C CYS A 273 -0.04 -9.37 9.46
N ASP A 274 0.58 -9.80 8.36
CA ASP A 274 1.94 -9.40 8.04
C ASP A 274 1.99 -7.96 7.53
N THR A 275 0.99 -7.57 6.74
CA THR A 275 0.79 -6.18 6.28
C THR A 275 -0.68 -5.96 5.94
N LEU A 276 -1.21 -4.82 6.37
CA LEU A 276 -2.46 -4.27 5.89
C LEU A 276 -2.14 -3.10 4.96
N TYR A 277 -2.51 -3.22 3.69
CA TYR A 277 -2.40 -2.13 2.74
C TYR A 277 -3.67 -1.30 2.81
N VAL A 278 -3.51 0.00 3.01
CA VAL A 278 -4.62 0.93 3.27
C VAL A 278 -4.63 2.01 2.22
N VAL A 279 -5.79 2.24 1.62
CA VAL A 279 -6.06 3.43 0.81
C VAL A 279 -7.21 4.17 1.48
N THR A 280 -6.94 5.38 1.96
CA THR A 280 -7.97 6.29 2.46
C THR A 280 -8.23 7.33 1.39
N GLY A 281 -9.47 7.54 1.00
CA GLY A 281 -9.78 8.51 -0.04
C GLY A 281 -10.98 9.40 0.30
N ALA A 282 -11.11 10.46 -0.49
CA ALA A 282 -12.21 11.42 -0.40
C ALA A 282 -12.73 11.78 -1.79
N MET A 283 -14.04 11.96 -1.89
CA MET A 283 -14.69 12.34 -3.15
C MET A 283 -14.95 13.84 -3.19
N PRO A 284 -14.71 14.51 -4.32
CA PRO A 284 -15.00 15.92 -4.46
C PRO A 284 -16.50 16.20 -4.39
N SER A 285 -16.83 17.44 -4.10
CA SER A 285 -18.21 17.94 -4.14
C SER A 285 -18.28 19.33 -4.80
N GLU A 286 -19.47 19.85 -4.91
CA GLU A 286 -19.71 21.26 -5.31
C GLU A 286 -19.60 22.23 -4.12
N GLU A 287 -19.38 21.74 -2.90
CA GLU A 287 -19.25 22.58 -1.70
C GLU A 287 -17.83 23.10 -1.54
N TRP A 288 -17.71 24.41 -1.37
CA TRP A 288 -16.46 25.11 -1.14
C TRP A 288 -16.51 25.93 0.14
N ARG A 289 -15.41 25.97 0.86
CA ARG A 289 -15.20 26.82 2.02
C ARG A 289 -13.89 27.58 1.86
N THR A 290 -13.67 28.49 2.81
CA THR A 290 -12.46 29.30 2.84
C THR A 290 -11.71 29.02 4.13
N ASP A 291 -10.45 28.64 4.03
CA ASP A 291 -9.60 28.45 5.20
C ASP A 291 -9.21 29.80 5.85
N ARG A 292 -8.46 29.77 6.96
CA ARG A 292 -8.07 31.00 7.68
C ARG A 292 -7.11 31.88 6.89
N ALA A 293 -6.38 31.35 5.92
CA ALA A 293 -5.54 32.13 5.00
C ALA A 293 -6.29 32.63 3.75
N LYS A 294 -7.62 32.42 3.68
CA LYS A 294 -8.48 32.82 2.58
C LYS A 294 -8.32 31.99 1.30
N ASN A 295 -7.70 30.80 1.38
CA ASN A 295 -7.70 29.87 0.27
C ASN A 295 -9.06 29.19 0.15
N LYS A 296 -9.55 29.02 -1.08
CA LYS A 296 -10.70 28.17 -1.36
C LYS A 296 -10.28 26.69 -1.19
N VAL A 297 -11.04 25.93 -0.43
CA VAL A 297 -10.86 24.52 -0.18
C VAL A 297 -12.15 23.78 -0.47
N ASN A 298 -12.09 22.73 -1.25
CA ASN A 298 -13.26 21.91 -1.51
C ASN A 298 -13.59 21.04 -0.28
N VAL A 299 -14.87 20.94 0.06
CA VAL A 299 -15.35 20.06 1.12
C VAL A 299 -15.70 18.73 0.49
N PRO A 300 -15.04 17.62 0.84
CA PRO A 300 -15.39 16.32 0.27
C PRO A 300 -16.84 15.93 0.55
N SER A 301 -17.50 15.28 -0.43
CA SER A 301 -18.86 14.74 -0.24
C SER A 301 -18.88 13.48 0.62
N SER A 302 -17.81 12.69 0.55
CA SER A 302 -17.72 11.39 1.22
C SER A 302 -16.27 10.94 1.38
N TYR A 303 -16.09 9.97 2.27
CA TYR A 303 -14.82 9.32 2.56
C TYR A 303 -14.92 7.81 2.37
N TYR A 304 -13.81 7.20 2.01
CA TYR A 304 -13.72 5.76 1.90
C TYR A 304 -12.39 5.23 2.44
N LYS A 305 -12.40 3.95 2.81
CA LYS A 305 -11.18 3.17 3.02
C LYS A 305 -11.27 1.89 2.21
N ALA A 306 -10.23 1.62 1.42
CA ALA A 306 -9.99 0.31 0.82
C ALA A 306 -8.86 -0.35 1.62
N LEU A 307 -9.09 -1.58 2.07
CA LEU A 307 -8.17 -2.34 2.90
C LEU A 307 -7.85 -3.67 2.23
N LEU A 308 -6.57 -3.97 2.07
CA LEU A 308 -6.09 -5.25 1.58
C LEU A 308 -5.20 -5.88 2.64
N ARG A 309 -5.69 -6.93 3.26
CA ARG A 309 -4.95 -7.72 4.23
C ARG A 309 -4.05 -8.73 3.52
N TYR A 310 -2.78 -8.77 3.90
CA TYR A 310 -1.82 -9.79 3.49
C TYR A 310 -1.36 -10.61 4.69
N LYS A 311 -1.43 -11.93 4.57
CA LYS A 311 -0.85 -12.87 5.53
C LYS A 311 -0.33 -14.11 4.80
N ALA A 312 0.98 -14.29 4.83
CA ALA A 312 1.68 -15.34 4.09
C ALA A 312 1.28 -16.76 4.50
N SER A 313 0.86 -16.94 5.78
CA SER A 313 0.46 -18.25 6.30
C SER A 313 -0.96 -18.68 5.89
N ASP A 314 -1.76 -17.78 5.35
CA ASP A 314 -3.15 -18.07 4.99
C ASP A 314 -3.20 -18.68 3.58
N ARG A 315 -4.15 -19.61 3.36
CA ARG A 315 -4.37 -20.20 2.03
C ARG A 315 -4.71 -19.13 0.98
N GLN A 316 -5.57 -18.18 1.35
CA GLN A 316 -5.84 -16.96 0.60
C GLN A 316 -5.02 -15.84 1.25
N GLN A 317 -3.82 -15.60 0.71
CA GLN A 317 -2.87 -14.65 1.30
C GLN A 317 -3.39 -13.22 1.29
N TYR A 318 -4.17 -12.86 0.28
CA TYR A 318 -4.81 -11.56 0.16
C TYR A 318 -6.32 -11.65 0.38
N SER A 319 -6.87 -10.69 1.12
CA SER A 319 -8.31 -10.53 1.29
C SER A 319 -8.67 -9.07 1.53
N GLY A 320 -9.74 -8.61 0.91
CA GLY A 320 -10.11 -7.19 0.89
C GLY A 320 -11.41 -6.88 1.63
N ILE A 321 -11.56 -5.62 2.03
CA ILE A 321 -12.79 -5.02 2.54
C ILE A 321 -12.71 -3.51 2.29
N ALA A 322 -13.85 -2.87 2.08
CA ALA A 322 -13.92 -1.43 1.92
C ALA A 322 -15.04 -0.82 2.75
N PHE A 323 -14.94 0.48 3.00
CA PHE A 323 -15.89 1.27 3.78
C PHE A 323 -16.19 2.57 3.09
N TRP A 324 -17.45 3.05 3.25
CA TRP A 324 -17.91 4.31 2.71
C TRP A 324 -18.72 5.08 3.73
N TYR A 325 -18.44 6.37 3.88
CA TYR A 325 -19.19 7.30 4.73
C TYR A 325 -19.38 8.62 4.00
N ASP A 326 -20.60 9.12 3.98
CA ASP A 326 -20.86 10.50 3.54
C ASP A 326 -20.28 11.49 4.56
N ASN A 327 -19.85 12.66 4.10
CA ASN A 327 -19.29 13.69 4.97
C ASN A 327 -20.42 14.52 5.62
N VAL A 328 -21.15 13.86 6.51
CA VAL A 328 -22.28 14.44 7.25
C VAL A 328 -22.10 14.25 8.76
N ASP A 329 -22.93 14.91 9.54
CA ASP A 329 -22.93 14.69 11.00
C ASP A 329 -23.58 13.34 11.32
N TYR A 330 -22.90 12.53 12.09
CA TYR A 330 -23.39 11.24 12.60
C TYR A 330 -23.54 11.28 14.11
N PRO A 331 -24.48 10.50 14.69
CA PRO A 331 -24.51 10.31 16.14
C PRO A 331 -23.15 9.80 16.64
N MET A 332 -22.62 10.40 17.70
CA MET A 332 -21.29 10.05 18.24
C MET A 332 -21.18 8.58 18.71
N GLU A 333 -22.29 7.99 19.12
CA GLU A 333 -22.39 6.59 19.55
C GLU A 333 -22.55 5.59 18.38
N ARG A 334 -22.62 6.08 17.12
CA ARG A 334 -22.80 5.24 15.94
C ARG A 334 -21.68 4.22 15.81
N GLN A 335 -22.05 2.97 15.67
CA GLN A 335 -21.13 1.88 15.40
C GLN A 335 -20.92 1.68 13.89
N ILE A 336 -19.89 0.93 13.52
CA ILE A 336 -19.72 0.44 12.15
C ILE A 336 -20.85 -0.55 11.85
N LEU A 337 -21.58 -0.32 10.77
CA LEU A 337 -22.70 -1.17 10.34
C LEU A 337 -22.34 -1.94 9.09
N GLN A 338 -23.03 -3.07 8.87
CA GLN A 338 -22.86 -3.85 7.64
C GLN A 338 -23.18 -3.03 6.37
N SER A 339 -24.06 -2.05 6.47
CA SER A 339 -24.37 -1.11 5.37
C SER A 339 -23.23 -0.18 4.99
N ASP A 340 -22.22 -0.01 5.86
CA ASP A 340 -21.04 0.81 5.60
C ASP A 340 -19.97 0.04 4.81
N VAL A 341 -20.14 -1.28 4.72
CA VAL A 341 -19.15 -2.21 4.16
C VAL A 341 -19.42 -2.48 2.70
N LEU A 342 -18.35 -2.48 1.93
CA LEU A 342 -18.32 -2.79 0.51
C LEU A 342 -17.25 -3.83 0.22
N THR A 343 -17.38 -4.54 -0.87
CA THR A 343 -16.24 -5.19 -1.50
C THR A 343 -15.34 -4.12 -2.16
N ILE A 344 -14.09 -4.47 -2.46
CA ILE A 344 -13.21 -3.57 -3.20
C ILE A 344 -13.84 -3.24 -4.56
N ALA A 345 -14.34 -4.24 -5.30
CA ALA A 345 -14.99 -4.03 -6.59
C ALA A 345 -16.18 -3.05 -6.51
N GLN A 346 -17.02 -3.13 -5.47
CA GLN A 346 -18.11 -2.16 -5.26
C GLN A 346 -17.60 -0.74 -4.99
N LEU A 347 -16.47 -0.61 -4.30
CA LEU A 347 -15.84 0.70 -4.09
C LEU A 347 -15.26 1.24 -5.39
N GLU A 348 -14.67 0.39 -6.22
CA GLU A 348 -14.14 0.75 -7.54
C GLU A 348 -15.23 1.29 -8.47
N GLU A 349 -16.41 0.66 -8.48
CA GLU A 349 -17.57 1.15 -9.21
C GLU A 349 -17.99 2.56 -8.75
N ARG A 350 -17.92 2.84 -7.45
CA ARG A 350 -18.30 4.16 -6.88
C ARG A 350 -17.27 5.25 -7.15
N THR A 351 -15.99 4.91 -7.08
CA THR A 351 -14.89 5.90 -7.14
C THR A 351 -14.30 6.03 -8.53
N GLY A 352 -14.46 5.00 -9.36
CA GLY A 352 -13.81 4.86 -10.64
C GLY A 352 -12.29 4.59 -10.53
N PHE A 353 -11.71 4.42 -9.35
CA PHE A 353 -10.33 3.97 -9.16
C PHE A 353 -10.27 2.44 -9.25
N ASN A 354 -9.13 1.90 -9.64
CA ASN A 354 -8.80 0.48 -9.53
C ASN A 354 -7.77 0.36 -8.40
N PHE A 355 -8.18 -0.27 -7.29
CA PHE A 355 -7.35 -0.39 -6.08
C PHE A 355 -6.45 -1.63 -6.16
N PHE A 356 -5.28 -1.53 -5.50
CA PHE A 356 -4.34 -2.65 -5.38
C PHE A 356 -3.97 -3.30 -6.72
N PHE A 357 -3.94 -2.50 -7.77
CA PHE A 357 -3.83 -2.98 -9.16
C PHE A 357 -2.53 -3.74 -9.44
N ASN A 358 -1.55 -3.71 -8.53
CA ASN A 358 -0.31 -4.49 -8.61
C ASN A 358 -0.48 -5.96 -8.15
N LEU A 359 -1.68 -6.39 -7.74
CA LEU A 359 -1.98 -7.80 -7.54
C LEU A 359 -2.00 -8.54 -8.88
N THR A 360 -1.74 -9.85 -8.84
CA THR A 360 -2.03 -10.71 -9.99
C THR A 360 -3.54 -10.84 -10.17
N GLU A 361 -3.99 -11.23 -11.36
CA GLU A 361 -5.41 -11.41 -11.65
C GLU A 361 -6.10 -12.40 -10.69
N GLU A 362 -5.42 -13.51 -10.33
CA GLU A 362 -5.94 -14.51 -9.38
C GLU A 362 -6.07 -13.94 -7.95
N GLU A 363 -5.06 -13.18 -7.49
CA GLU A 363 -5.08 -12.53 -6.17
C GLU A 363 -6.19 -11.47 -6.09
N ALA A 364 -6.33 -10.66 -7.15
CA ALA A 364 -7.31 -9.61 -7.28
C ALA A 364 -8.74 -10.17 -7.29
N GLU A 365 -9.00 -11.22 -8.08
CA GLU A 365 -10.33 -11.85 -8.21
C GLU A 365 -10.94 -12.20 -6.86
N TYR A 366 -10.16 -12.80 -5.94
CA TYR A 366 -10.65 -13.11 -4.61
C TYR A 366 -10.71 -11.88 -3.69
N ALA A 367 -9.63 -11.08 -3.66
CA ALA A 367 -9.51 -9.96 -2.73
C ALA A 367 -10.52 -8.83 -3.00
N GLU A 368 -10.88 -8.62 -4.26
CA GLU A 368 -11.75 -7.51 -4.67
C GLU A 368 -13.24 -7.87 -4.60
N LYS A 369 -13.60 -9.10 -4.91
CA LYS A 369 -15.01 -9.53 -5.02
C LYS A 369 -15.56 -10.19 -3.75
N THR A 370 -14.70 -10.57 -2.80
CA THR A 370 -15.11 -11.29 -1.59
C THR A 370 -14.72 -10.49 -0.35
N LEU A 371 -15.69 -10.29 0.55
CA LEU A 371 -15.41 -9.66 1.84
C LEU A 371 -14.45 -10.54 2.66
N SER A 372 -13.41 -9.92 3.22
CA SER A 372 -12.43 -10.62 4.03
C SER A 372 -13.06 -11.29 5.25
N PRO A 373 -12.97 -12.62 5.40
CA PRO A 373 -13.48 -13.31 6.57
C PRO A 373 -12.68 -13.01 7.85
N ALA A 374 -11.47 -12.46 7.69
CA ALA A 374 -10.56 -12.14 8.79
C ALA A 374 -10.74 -10.71 9.33
N MET A 375 -11.42 -9.83 8.60
CA MET A 375 -11.69 -8.45 8.99
C MET A 375 -13.16 -8.27 9.35
N LYS A 376 -13.55 -8.81 10.52
CA LYS A 376 -14.88 -8.69 11.11
C LYS A 376 -14.88 -7.66 12.24
N PHE A 377 -16.02 -7.04 12.49
CA PHE A 377 -16.26 -6.04 13.53
C PHE A 377 -17.55 -6.34 14.32
#